data_4e90e81bba2062609b43814c3dc95bd5
#
_entry.id   4e90e81bba2062609b43814c3dc95bd5
#
_cell.length_a   1.000
_cell.length_b   1.000
_cell.length_c   1.000
_cell.angle_alpha   90.00
_cell.angle_beta   90.00
_cell.angle_gamma   90.00
#
_symmetry.space_group_name_H-M   'P 1'
#
loop_
_entity.id
_entity.type
_entity.pdbx_description
1 polymer ?
#
loop_
_entity_poly.entity_id
_entity_poly.type
_entity_poly.pdbx_seq_one_letter_code
_entity_poly.pdbx_strand_id
1 'polypeptide(L)'
;MIVNRTANGYLFDGPGSDSALIFYPGAKVEAEAYAPMLYSLAEAGEDVFLVRMPFQIAFLGIDEAETLIRNFDYDSWYLAGHSMGGVAAAYAAKHAEEISGIVYMASYPATDTDDAVRVLSVYGDQDGVLNRQAYEKSRKYVPPGAQEMVIQGGNHAQFGDYGEQKGDGKALIPAEEQQEETVRAILYWLGK
;
A
#
# COMPACT_ATOMS: atom_id res chain seq x y z
N MET A 1 -3.70 4.48 20.45
CA MET A 1 -3.61 3.48 19.40
C MET A 1 -3.39 2.09 19.99
N ILE A 2 -4.02 1.06 19.42
CA ILE A 2 -3.90 -0.33 19.87
C ILE A 2 -3.49 -1.18 18.65
N VAL A 3 -2.59 -2.16 18.87
CA VAL A 3 -2.24 -3.14 17.83
C VAL A 3 -2.85 -4.48 18.20
N ASN A 4 -3.81 -4.93 17.39
CA ASN A 4 -4.53 -6.18 17.57
C ASN A 4 -4.08 -7.22 16.55
N ARG A 5 -4.04 -8.49 16.94
CA ARG A 5 -3.88 -9.59 15.98
C ARG A 5 -5.21 -9.90 15.32
N THR A 6 -5.20 -10.04 14.00
CA THR A 6 -6.32 -10.61 13.22
C THR A 6 -6.03 -12.07 12.90
N ALA A 7 -6.93 -12.74 12.21
CA ALA A 7 -6.71 -14.14 11.78
C ALA A 7 -5.45 -14.26 10.91
N ASN A 8 -5.21 -13.30 10.02
CA ASN A 8 -4.13 -13.35 9.03
C ASN A 8 -3.29 -12.06 9.01
N GLY A 9 -2.99 -11.47 10.18
CA GLY A 9 -2.16 -10.27 10.24
C GLY A 9 -2.38 -9.44 11.49
N TYR A 10 -2.43 -8.12 11.30
CA TYR A 10 -2.54 -7.14 12.38
C TYR A 10 -3.50 -6.02 12.00
N LEU A 11 -4.25 -5.53 12.98
CA LEU A 11 -4.95 -4.25 12.92
C LEU A 11 -4.20 -3.24 13.78
N PHE A 12 -3.74 -2.17 13.17
CA PHE A 12 -3.31 -0.94 13.83
C PHE A 12 -4.55 -0.05 13.96
N ASP A 13 -5.13 -0.03 15.15
CA ASP A 13 -6.38 0.63 15.49
C ASP A 13 -6.05 2.03 16.03
N GLY A 14 -6.28 3.02 15.22
CA GLY A 14 -6.00 4.43 15.46
C GLY A 14 -7.12 5.13 16.23
N PRO A 15 -7.00 6.44 16.46
CA PRO A 15 -8.01 7.21 17.17
C PRO A 15 -9.20 7.57 16.25
N GLY A 16 -10.25 6.75 16.25
CA GLY A 16 -11.56 7.06 15.68
C GLY A 16 -11.56 7.24 14.16
N SER A 17 -11.47 6.16 13.40
CA SER A 17 -11.53 6.18 11.96
C SER A 17 -12.86 5.60 11.46
N ASP A 18 -13.50 6.31 10.49
CA ASP A 18 -14.64 5.79 9.74
C ASP A 18 -14.16 5.07 8.45
N SER A 19 -12.84 5.00 8.25
CA SER A 19 -12.20 4.35 7.11
C SER A 19 -11.07 3.42 7.53
N ALA A 20 -10.80 2.41 6.71
CA ALA A 20 -9.68 1.51 6.91
C ALA A 20 -8.89 1.26 5.62
N LEU A 21 -7.59 1.06 5.78
CA LEU A 21 -6.66 0.73 4.72
C LEU A 21 -6.13 -0.70 4.91
N ILE A 22 -6.27 -1.54 3.90
CA ILE A 22 -5.72 -2.90 3.88
C ILE A 22 -4.41 -2.88 3.11
N PHE A 23 -3.31 -3.23 3.79
CA PHE A 23 -1.96 -3.20 3.22
C PHE A 23 -1.46 -4.59 2.83
N TYR A 24 -1.06 -4.74 1.57
CA TYR A 24 -0.44 -5.93 0.98
C TYR A 24 1.08 -5.78 0.89
N PRO A 25 1.87 -6.62 1.61
CA PRO A 25 3.33 -6.59 1.58
C PRO A 25 3.92 -6.93 0.20
N GLY A 26 5.14 -6.48 -0.03
CA GLY A 26 5.95 -6.92 -1.16
C GLY A 26 6.32 -8.41 -1.09
N ALA A 27 6.57 -9.02 -2.25
CA ALA A 27 6.94 -10.43 -2.31
C ALA A 27 8.28 -10.69 -1.58
N LYS A 28 8.34 -11.77 -0.80
CA LYS A 28 9.52 -12.20 -0.02
C LYS A 28 9.93 -11.23 1.09
N VAL A 29 9.05 -10.32 1.46
CA VAL A 29 9.25 -9.41 2.59
C VAL A 29 8.32 -9.84 3.74
N GLU A 30 8.86 -9.89 4.96
CA GLU A 30 8.07 -10.10 6.16
C GLU A 30 7.11 -8.94 6.33
N ALA A 31 5.84 -9.24 6.62
CA ALA A 31 4.81 -8.21 6.74
C ALA A 31 5.19 -7.15 7.78
N GLU A 32 5.77 -7.59 8.89
CA GLU A 32 6.18 -6.75 10.01
C GLU A 32 7.23 -5.68 9.64
N ALA A 33 7.94 -5.84 8.52
CA ALA A 33 8.86 -4.82 8.01
C ALA A 33 8.15 -3.50 7.64
N TYR A 34 6.86 -3.53 7.40
CA TYR A 34 6.06 -2.33 7.10
C TYR A 34 5.41 -1.72 8.34
N ALA A 35 5.51 -2.39 9.49
CA ALA A 35 4.83 -1.97 10.72
C ALA A 35 5.14 -0.53 11.15
N PRO A 36 6.39 -0.01 11.11
CA PRO A 36 6.67 1.36 11.52
C PRO A 36 5.91 2.40 10.70
N MET A 37 5.93 2.30 9.38
CA MET A 37 5.21 3.21 8.48
C MET A 37 3.69 3.13 8.68
N LEU A 38 3.14 1.91 8.79
CA LEU A 38 1.70 1.69 8.98
C LEU A 38 1.23 2.11 10.37
N TYR A 39 2.10 1.98 11.39
CA TYR A 39 1.85 2.49 12.72
C TYR A 39 1.68 4.01 12.69
N SER A 40 2.58 4.74 12.01
CA SER A 40 2.50 6.20 11.88
C SER A 40 1.23 6.64 11.14
N LEU A 41 0.79 5.87 10.14
CA LEU A 41 -0.46 6.12 9.43
C LEU A 41 -1.67 5.96 10.37
N ALA A 42 -1.67 4.91 11.21
CA ALA A 42 -2.73 4.67 12.17
C ALA A 42 -2.75 5.72 13.31
N GLU A 43 -1.59 6.15 13.81
CA GLU A 43 -1.53 7.25 14.78
C GLU A 43 -2.15 8.56 14.24
N ALA A 44 -2.07 8.77 12.94
CA ALA A 44 -2.65 9.93 12.27
C ALA A 44 -4.16 9.78 11.96
N GLY A 45 -4.78 8.68 12.38
CA GLY A 45 -6.24 8.48 12.32
C GLY A 45 -6.76 7.71 11.11
N GLU A 46 -5.95 6.82 10.55
CA GLU A 46 -6.41 5.84 9.55
C GLU A 46 -6.18 4.42 10.07
N ASP A 47 -7.24 3.65 10.29
CA ASP A 47 -7.09 2.26 10.71
C ASP A 47 -6.41 1.44 9.61
N VAL A 48 -5.44 0.60 9.99
CA VAL A 48 -4.64 -0.14 9.01
C VAL A 48 -4.63 -1.63 9.31
N PHE A 49 -5.06 -2.42 8.35
CA PHE A 49 -4.89 -3.87 8.35
C PHE A 49 -3.63 -4.25 7.59
N LEU A 50 -2.62 -4.72 8.29
CA LEU A 50 -1.43 -5.31 7.69
C LEU A 50 -1.67 -6.81 7.47
N VAL A 51 -1.78 -7.24 6.23
CA VAL A 51 -2.05 -8.63 5.90
C VAL A 51 -0.76 -9.45 5.84
N ARG A 52 -0.76 -10.63 6.46
CA ARG A 52 0.32 -11.61 6.31
C ARG A 52 0.00 -12.55 5.15
N MET A 53 0.88 -12.60 4.16
CA MET A 53 0.68 -13.44 2.99
C MET A 53 1.26 -14.84 3.18
N PRO A 54 0.52 -15.91 2.85
CA PRO A 54 1.06 -17.25 2.85
C PRO A 54 2.34 -17.31 2.01
N PHE A 55 3.42 -17.87 2.59
CA PHE A 55 4.73 -17.96 1.94
C PHE A 55 5.30 -16.64 1.42
N GLN A 56 4.85 -15.49 1.95
CA GLN A 56 5.25 -14.16 1.48
C GLN A 56 4.96 -13.94 -0.03
N ILE A 57 3.89 -14.56 -0.51
CA ILE A 57 3.41 -14.43 -1.90
C ILE A 57 2.07 -13.70 -1.90
N ALA A 58 2.07 -12.45 -2.32
CA ALA A 58 0.92 -11.54 -2.25
C ALA A 58 -0.35 -12.12 -2.94
N PHE A 59 -0.19 -12.86 -4.02
CA PHE A 59 -1.32 -13.46 -4.74
C PHE A 59 -2.04 -14.60 -3.98
N LEU A 60 -1.43 -15.17 -2.94
CA LEU A 60 -2.07 -16.22 -2.13
C LEU A 60 -3.00 -15.66 -1.03
N GLY A 61 -3.08 -14.34 -0.92
CA GLY A 61 -3.92 -13.65 0.06
C GLY A 61 -4.82 -12.56 -0.57
N ILE A 62 -5.13 -12.66 -1.87
CA ILE A 62 -5.99 -11.69 -2.56
C ILE A 62 -7.36 -11.58 -1.88
N ASP A 63 -7.92 -12.70 -1.42
CA ASP A 63 -9.26 -12.78 -0.82
C ASP A 63 -9.33 -12.20 0.62
N GLU A 64 -8.19 -11.80 1.19
CA GLU A 64 -8.16 -11.21 2.55
C GLU A 64 -8.93 -9.89 2.63
N ALA A 65 -8.90 -9.06 1.58
CA ALA A 65 -9.68 -7.82 1.56
C ALA A 65 -11.18 -8.12 1.73
N GLU A 66 -11.73 -9.06 0.95
CA GLU A 66 -13.15 -9.45 1.04
C GLU A 66 -13.49 -9.99 2.44
N THR A 67 -12.57 -10.79 3.02
CA THR A 67 -12.74 -11.34 4.37
C THR A 67 -12.78 -10.22 5.43
N LEU A 68 -11.91 -9.23 5.35
CA LEU A 68 -11.86 -8.11 6.28
C LEU A 68 -13.09 -7.21 6.13
N ILE A 69 -13.49 -6.86 4.92
CA ILE A 69 -14.65 -6.03 4.62
C ILE A 69 -15.95 -6.66 5.19
N ARG A 70 -16.07 -7.98 5.11
CA ARG A 70 -17.25 -8.69 5.68
C ARG A 70 -17.27 -8.75 7.21
N ASN A 71 -16.12 -8.63 7.87
CA ASN A 71 -16.00 -8.83 9.32
C ASN A 71 -15.85 -7.54 10.12
N PHE A 72 -15.60 -6.42 9.47
CA PHE A 72 -15.43 -5.11 10.09
C PHE A 72 -16.35 -4.09 9.41
N ASP A 73 -16.84 -3.13 10.18
CA ASP A 73 -17.78 -2.11 9.72
C ASP A 73 -17.08 -0.76 9.62
N TYR A 74 -16.71 -0.37 8.39
CA TYR A 74 -16.14 0.93 8.05
C TYR A 74 -16.91 1.54 6.88
N ASP A 75 -17.07 2.86 6.90
CA ASP A 75 -17.78 3.60 5.84
C ASP A 75 -17.00 3.62 4.51
N SER A 76 -15.68 3.49 4.58
CA SER A 76 -14.79 3.50 3.40
C SER A 76 -13.63 2.53 3.54
N TRP A 77 -13.37 1.80 2.48
CA TRP A 77 -12.27 0.87 2.41
C TRP A 77 -11.24 1.29 1.36
N TYR A 78 -9.98 1.27 1.76
CA TYR A 78 -8.84 1.54 0.88
C TYR A 78 -7.92 0.32 0.83
N LEU A 79 -7.31 0.09 -0.33
CA LEU A 79 -6.25 -0.90 -0.47
C LEU A 79 -4.93 -0.20 -0.67
N ALA A 80 -3.85 -0.78 -0.17
CA ALA A 80 -2.50 -0.34 -0.47
C ALA A 80 -1.58 -1.53 -0.65
N GLY A 81 -0.50 -1.35 -1.37
CA GLY A 81 0.50 -2.40 -1.45
C GLY A 81 1.81 -1.94 -2.06
N HIS A 82 2.89 -2.54 -1.57
CA HIS A 82 4.24 -2.29 -2.05
C HIS A 82 4.65 -3.33 -3.08
N SER A 83 5.25 -2.87 -4.19
CA SER A 83 5.81 -3.77 -5.20
C SER A 83 4.78 -4.79 -5.70
N MET A 84 5.02 -6.09 -5.58
CA MET A 84 4.07 -7.15 -5.93
C MET A 84 2.77 -7.09 -5.10
N GLY A 85 2.82 -6.55 -3.87
CA GLY A 85 1.64 -6.32 -3.04
C GLY A 85 0.66 -5.32 -3.65
N GLY A 86 1.15 -4.28 -4.34
CA GLY A 86 0.28 -3.36 -5.06
C GLY A 86 -0.42 -4.01 -6.25
N VAL A 87 0.25 -4.92 -6.96
CA VAL A 87 -0.40 -5.72 -8.01
C VAL A 87 -1.49 -6.62 -7.41
N ALA A 88 -1.24 -7.24 -6.25
CA ALA A 88 -2.24 -8.04 -5.54
C ALA A 88 -3.43 -7.19 -5.07
N ALA A 89 -3.18 -5.98 -4.55
CA ALA A 89 -4.24 -5.02 -4.19
C ALA A 89 -5.14 -4.67 -5.38
N ALA A 90 -4.56 -4.49 -6.58
CA ALA A 90 -5.35 -4.26 -7.80
C ALA A 90 -6.27 -5.43 -8.15
N TYR A 91 -5.80 -6.66 -7.96
CA TYR A 91 -6.64 -7.85 -8.15
C TYR A 91 -7.68 -8.01 -7.03
N ALA A 92 -7.31 -7.74 -5.78
CA ALA A 92 -8.25 -7.77 -4.65
C ALA A 92 -9.42 -6.80 -4.85
N ALA A 93 -9.14 -5.60 -5.36
CA ALA A 93 -10.16 -4.59 -5.65
C ALA A 93 -11.22 -5.03 -6.69
N LYS A 94 -10.93 -6.05 -7.50
CA LYS A 94 -11.90 -6.60 -8.47
C LYS A 94 -12.89 -7.57 -7.85
N HIS A 95 -12.53 -8.14 -6.71
CA HIS A 95 -13.33 -9.17 -6.03
C HIS A 95 -14.00 -8.61 -4.77
N ALA A 96 -13.43 -7.56 -4.18
CA ALA A 96 -14.02 -6.88 -3.04
C ALA A 96 -14.99 -5.78 -3.51
N GLU A 97 -16.18 -5.76 -2.93
CA GLU A 97 -17.13 -4.67 -3.12
C GLU A 97 -16.70 -3.45 -2.27
N GLU A 98 -17.14 -2.25 -2.64
CA GLU A 98 -17.01 -1.02 -1.82
C GLU A 98 -15.58 -0.47 -1.63
N ILE A 99 -14.65 -0.75 -2.54
CA ILE A 99 -13.30 -0.15 -2.50
C ILE A 99 -13.36 1.30 -2.99
N SER A 100 -13.02 2.23 -2.08
CA SER A 100 -13.00 3.67 -2.35
C SER A 100 -11.71 4.13 -3.03
N GLY A 101 -10.60 3.40 -2.85
CA GLY A 101 -9.35 3.76 -3.50
C GLY A 101 -8.20 2.79 -3.29
N ILE A 102 -7.14 2.97 -4.10
CA ILE A 102 -5.94 2.11 -4.07
C ILE A 102 -4.68 2.98 -4.04
N VAL A 103 -3.74 2.64 -3.16
CA VAL A 103 -2.40 3.23 -3.10
C VAL A 103 -1.35 2.23 -3.61
N TYR A 104 -0.69 2.56 -4.70
CA TYR A 104 0.43 1.81 -5.25
C TYR A 104 1.75 2.38 -4.75
N MET A 105 2.50 1.63 -3.93
CA MET A 105 3.84 1.99 -3.49
C MET A 105 4.88 1.24 -4.31
N ALA A 106 5.67 1.96 -5.12
CA ALA A 106 6.62 1.35 -6.06
C ALA A 106 5.98 0.21 -6.88
N SER A 107 4.74 0.42 -7.34
CA SER A 107 3.90 -0.59 -7.98
C SER A 107 2.96 0.03 -9.02
N TYR A 108 2.21 -0.80 -9.73
CA TYR A 108 1.25 -0.40 -10.73
C TYR A 108 0.17 -1.48 -10.95
N PRO A 109 -1.02 -1.11 -11.44
CA PRO A 109 -2.05 -2.09 -11.77
C PRO A 109 -1.67 -2.90 -13.04
N ALA A 110 -1.99 -4.19 -13.04
CA ALA A 110 -1.86 -5.06 -14.20
C ALA A 110 -3.16 -5.16 -15.02
N THR A 111 -4.22 -4.51 -14.60
CA THR A 111 -5.58 -4.60 -15.15
C THR A 111 -6.35 -3.31 -14.88
N ASP A 112 -7.43 -3.05 -15.63
CA ASP A 112 -8.24 -1.86 -15.48
C ASP A 112 -8.77 -1.71 -14.05
N THR A 113 -8.68 -0.49 -13.52
CA THR A 113 -9.28 -0.05 -12.26
C THR A 113 -10.61 0.64 -12.58
N ASP A 114 -11.63 0.41 -11.79
CA ASP A 114 -12.93 1.08 -11.94
C ASP A 114 -12.77 2.59 -11.83
N ASP A 115 -13.49 3.36 -12.64
CA ASP A 115 -13.42 4.82 -12.68
C ASP A 115 -13.88 5.49 -11.36
N ALA A 116 -14.66 4.80 -10.54
CA ALA A 116 -15.08 5.28 -9.24
C ALA A 116 -13.99 5.11 -8.14
N VAL A 117 -12.99 4.27 -8.39
CA VAL A 117 -11.90 3.99 -7.44
C VAL A 117 -10.81 5.04 -7.56
N ARG A 118 -10.55 5.77 -6.49
CA ARG A 118 -9.44 6.74 -6.44
C ARG A 118 -8.10 6.03 -6.48
N VAL A 119 -7.11 6.62 -7.12
CA VAL A 119 -5.75 6.02 -7.21
C VAL A 119 -4.69 7.04 -6.79
N LEU A 120 -3.77 6.58 -5.94
CA LEU A 120 -2.52 7.25 -5.63
C LEU A 120 -1.35 6.32 -5.96
N SER A 121 -0.38 6.80 -6.72
CA SER A 121 0.90 6.13 -6.95
C SER A 121 2.03 6.88 -6.25
N VAL A 122 2.82 6.17 -5.44
CA VAL A 122 3.98 6.73 -4.72
C VAL A 122 5.21 5.90 -5.06
N TYR A 123 6.31 6.52 -5.49
CA TYR A 123 7.57 5.83 -5.74
C TYR A 123 8.77 6.75 -5.58
N GLY A 124 9.95 6.18 -5.32
CA GLY A 124 11.20 6.92 -5.25
C GLY A 124 11.80 7.18 -6.63
N ASP A 125 12.47 8.33 -6.83
CA ASP A 125 13.16 8.63 -8.08
C ASP A 125 14.44 7.80 -8.27
N GLN A 126 14.99 7.25 -7.16
CA GLN A 126 16.13 6.33 -7.15
C GLN A 126 15.72 4.85 -7.23
N ASP A 127 14.43 4.54 -7.36
CA ASP A 127 13.94 3.16 -7.45
C ASP A 127 14.51 2.45 -8.69
N GLY A 128 15.37 1.47 -8.47
CA GLY A 128 16.01 0.64 -9.51
C GLY A 128 15.26 -0.68 -9.80
N VAL A 129 14.21 -0.99 -9.04
CA VAL A 129 13.45 -2.25 -9.14
C VAL A 129 12.15 -2.05 -9.91
N LEU A 130 11.47 -0.93 -9.71
CA LEU A 130 10.24 -0.59 -10.40
C LEU A 130 10.46 -0.58 -11.92
N ASN A 131 9.76 -1.45 -12.64
CA ASN A 131 9.82 -1.46 -14.09
C ASN A 131 9.11 -0.21 -14.66
N ARG A 132 9.88 0.84 -14.91
CA ARG A 132 9.36 2.13 -15.39
C ARG A 132 8.58 2.00 -16.70
N GLN A 133 9.02 1.11 -17.62
CA GLN A 133 8.31 0.92 -18.88
C GLN A 133 6.93 0.27 -18.65
N ALA A 134 6.86 -0.72 -17.75
CA ALA A 134 5.59 -1.34 -17.38
C ALA A 134 4.70 -0.35 -16.62
N TYR A 135 5.27 0.45 -15.71
CA TYR A 135 4.57 1.51 -15.00
C TYR A 135 3.92 2.50 -15.97
N GLU A 136 4.66 3.03 -16.94
CA GLU A 136 4.11 3.96 -17.94
C GLU A 136 3.01 3.30 -18.79
N LYS A 137 3.17 2.03 -19.16
CA LYS A 137 2.15 1.28 -19.89
C LYS A 137 0.89 1.04 -19.06
N SER A 138 1.01 1.00 -17.74
CA SER A 138 -0.13 0.78 -16.83
C SER A 138 -1.01 2.00 -16.64
N ARG A 139 -0.56 3.21 -17.03
CA ARG A 139 -1.35 4.45 -16.93
C ARG A 139 -2.72 4.37 -17.61
N LYS A 140 -2.85 3.52 -18.61
CA LYS A 140 -4.14 3.24 -19.27
C LYS A 140 -5.13 2.47 -18.40
N TYR A 141 -4.66 1.87 -17.31
CA TYR A 141 -5.46 1.05 -16.39
C TYR A 141 -5.92 1.83 -15.14
N VAL A 142 -5.45 3.05 -14.97
CA VAL A 142 -5.88 3.90 -13.85
C VAL A 142 -6.92 4.91 -14.33
N PRO A 143 -7.90 5.26 -13.47
CA PRO A 143 -8.95 6.18 -13.83
C PRO A 143 -8.42 7.61 -14.04
N PRO A 144 -9.18 8.44 -14.77
CA PRO A 144 -8.89 9.88 -14.85
C PRO A 144 -8.87 10.50 -13.45
N GLY A 145 -7.84 11.30 -13.15
CA GLY A 145 -7.67 11.93 -11.82
C GLY A 145 -6.81 11.12 -10.85
N ALA A 146 -6.22 9.99 -11.27
CA ALA A 146 -5.17 9.33 -10.52
C ALA A 146 -4.03 10.28 -10.18
N GLN A 147 -3.60 10.26 -8.91
CA GLN A 147 -2.52 11.12 -8.42
C GLN A 147 -1.20 10.36 -8.38
N GLU A 148 -0.11 11.09 -8.57
CA GLU A 148 1.24 10.54 -8.53
C GLU A 148 2.11 11.41 -7.63
N MET A 149 2.88 10.76 -6.76
CA MET A 149 3.92 11.39 -5.95
C MET A 149 5.26 10.70 -6.16
N VAL A 150 6.27 11.47 -6.50
CA VAL A 150 7.66 11.00 -6.64
C VAL A 150 8.46 11.50 -5.45
N ILE A 151 8.94 10.57 -4.61
CA ILE A 151 9.80 10.89 -3.46
C ILE A 151 11.22 11.10 -3.96
N GLN A 152 11.72 12.32 -3.80
CA GLN A 152 13.05 12.68 -4.24
C GLN A 152 14.12 12.03 -3.36
N GLY A 153 15.03 11.29 -3.95
CA GLY A 153 16.07 10.56 -3.22
C GLY A 153 15.61 9.23 -2.62
N GLY A 154 14.33 8.89 -2.71
CA GLY A 154 13.78 7.62 -2.25
C GLY A 154 14.06 6.46 -3.22
N ASN A 155 14.08 5.23 -2.71
CA ASN A 155 14.27 4.02 -3.50
C ASN A 155 13.16 2.98 -3.27
N HIS A 156 13.30 1.79 -3.86
CA HIS A 156 12.30 0.72 -3.74
C HIS A 156 12.23 0.14 -2.32
N ALA A 157 13.38 -0.17 -1.74
CA ALA A 157 13.46 -0.94 -0.50
C ALA A 157 12.97 -0.15 0.73
N GLN A 158 13.13 1.17 0.74
CA GLN A 158 12.85 1.99 1.92
C GLN A 158 11.36 2.22 2.22
N PHE A 159 10.43 1.63 1.46
CA PHE A 159 9.03 1.55 1.87
C PHE A 159 8.79 0.58 3.04
N GLY A 160 9.80 -0.21 3.44
CA GLY A 160 9.75 -1.08 4.61
C GLY A 160 11.14 -1.32 5.19
N ASP A 161 11.20 -1.81 6.42
CA ASP A 161 12.44 -2.05 7.17
C ASP A 161 12.96 -3.47 6.95
N TYR A 162 13.34 -3.82 5.72
CA TYR A 162 13.88 -5.14 5.36
C TYR A 162 15.30 -5.11 4.78
N GLY A 163 15.93 -3.92 4.80
CA GLY A 163 17.29 -3.73 4.32
C GLY A 163 17.40 -3.50 2.81
N GLU A 164 18.61 -3.62 2.29
CA GLU A 164 18.90 -3.37 0.88
C GLU A 164 18.32 -4.47 -0.02
N GLN A 165 17.79 -4.06 -1.17
CA GLN A 165 17.27 -4.98 -2.18
C GLN A 165 18.21 -5.03 -3.38
N LYS A 166 18.53 -6.25 -3.83
CA LYS A 166 19.38 -6.45 -5.02
C LYS A 166 18.74 -5.81 -6.26
N GLY A 167 19.51 -4.96 -6.91
CA GLY A 167 19.10 -4.28 -8.14
C GLY A 167 18.42 -2.94 -7.90
N ASP A 168 18.21 -2.57 -6.63
CA ASP A 168 17.67 -1.24 -6.28
C ASP A 168 18.72 -0.14 -6.42
N GLY A 169 18.26 1.09 -6.58
CA GLY A 169 19.08 2.29 -6.56
C GLY A 169 19.50 2.65 -5.13
N LYS A 170 20.59 3.40 -5.02
CA LYS A 170 21.04 3.92 -3.74
C LYS A 170 20.15 5.09 -3.34
N ALA A 171 19.46 4.97 -2.21
CA ALA A 171 18.70 6.07 -1.64
C ALA A 171 19.60 7.24 -1.25
N LEU A 172 19.10 8.45 -1.40
CA LEU A 172 19.77 9.71 -1.05
C LEU A 172 19.18 10.32 0.23
N ILE A 173 18.07 9.76 0.72
CA ILE A 173 17.43 10.14 1.98
C ILE A 173 17.35 8.92 2.92
N PRO A 174 17.20 9.11 4.24
CA PRO A 174 16.96 8.02 5.18
C PRO A 174 15.61 7.31 4.91
N ALA A 175 15.50 6.04 5.31
CA ALA A 175 14.24 5.28 5.20
C ALA A 175 13.09 5.93 5.98
N GLU A 176 13.37 6.44 7.17
CA GLU A 176 12.41 7.16 8.00
C GLU A 176 11.81 8.36 7.25
N GLU A 177 12.62 9.16 6.58
CA GLU A 177 12.16 10.31 5.78
C GLU A 177 11.26 9.88 4.61
N GLN A 178 11.65 8.82 3.89
CA GLN A 178 10.82 8.27 2.81
C GLN A 178 9.48 7.75 3.33
N GLN A 179 9.48 7.06 4.46
CA GLN A 179 8.25 6.52 5.07
C GLN A 179 7.35 7.65 5.57
N GLU A 180 7.90 8.70 6.20
CA GLU A 180 7.14 9.89 6.60
C GLU A 180 6.52 10.62 5.41
N GLU A 181 7.26 10.80 4.31
CA GLU A 181 6.73 11.40 3.10
C GLU A 181 5.60 10.56 2.50
N THR A 182 5.75 9.23 2.52
CA THR A 182 4.71 8.31 2.08
C THR A 182 3.44 8.44 2.92
N VAL A 183 3.58 8.46 4.24
CA VAL A 183 2.45 8.65 5.17
C VAL A 183 1.75 9.98 4.91
N ARG A 184 2.51 11.09 4.81
CA ARG A 184 1.93 12.41 4.49
C ARG A 184 1.18 12.42 3.18
N ALA A 185 1.71 11.76 2.12
CA ALA A 185 1.04 11.66 0.84
C ALA A 185 -0.28 10.91 0.92
N ILE A 186 -0.30 9.79 1.65
CA ILE A 186 -1.51 8.99 1.85
C ILE A 186 -2.56 9.78 2.63
N LEU A 187 -2.19 10.39 3.76
CA LEU A 187 -3.10 11.18 4.58
C LEU A 187 -3.70 12.36 3.78
N TYR A 188 -2.86 13.11 3.08
CA TYR A 188 -3.32 14.19 2.21
C TYR A 188 -4.31 13.69 1.14
N TRP A 189 -4.00 12.55 0.51
CA TRP A 189 -4.87 11.95 -0.49
C TRP A 189 -6.18 11.44 0.11
N LEU A 190 -6.17 10.94 1.35
CA LEU A 190 -7.38 10.55 2.09
C LEU A 190 -8.22 11.76 2.51
N GLY A 191 -7.63 12.96 2.61
CA GLY A 191 -8.28 14.19 3.07
C GLY A 191 -8.16 14.39 4.58
N LYS A 192 -7.09 13.85 5.16
CA LYS A 192 -6.78 13.92 6.60
C LYS A 192 -5.60 14.83 6.90
#